data_be8969a4c2c8b6d553f7c9fac9e76f74
#
_entry.id   be8969a4c2c8b6d553f7c9fac9e76f74
#
_cell.length_a   1.000
_cell.length_b   1.000
_cell.length_c   1.000
_cell.angle_alpha   90.00
_cell.angle_beta   90.00
_cell.angle_gamma   90.00
#
_symmetry.space_group_name_H-M   'P 1'
#
loop_
_entity.id
_entity.type
_entity.pdbx_description
1 polymer ?
#
loop_
_entity_poly.entity_id
_entity_poly.type
_entity_poly.pdbx_seq_one_letter_code
_entity_poly.pdbx_strand_id
1 'polypeptide(L)' 'MDVSQKAEPGNRWLRKNCSHYGFILRYPEKKSDITGVSFEPWHFRYVGREAAEYMEEEGITLEEFWDRMV' A
#
# COMPACT_ATOMS: atom_id res chain seq x y z
N MET A 1 7.74 14.51 15.89
CA MET A 1 7.72 14.47 14.43
C MET A 1 7.57 13.03 13.97
N ASP A 2 6.72 12.83 13.04
CA ASP A 2 6.48 11.51 12.51
C ASP A 2 7.41 11.27 11.33
N VAL A 3 8.34 10.34 11.49
CA VAL A 3 9.32 10.06 10.44
C VAL A 3 8.67 9.55 9.16
N SER A 4 7.52 8.93 9.26
CA SER A 4 6.82 8.40 8.09
C SER A 4 6.33 9.48 7.15
N GLN A 5 6.20 10.70 7.64
CA GLN A 5 5.72 11.81 6.84
C GLN A 5 6.84 12.53 6.10
N LYS A 6 8.05 12.16 6.37
CA LYS A 6 9.19 12.71 5.68
C LYS A 6 9.51 11.84 4.47
N ALA A 7 10.04 12.46 3.44
CA ALA A 7 10.50 11.72 2.27
C ALA A 7 11.85 11.07 2.59
N GLU A 8 11.86 10.23 3.59
CA GLU A 8 13.10 9.60 4.03
C GLU A 8 13.45 8.45 3.10
N PRO A 9 14.73 8.20 2.88
CA PRO A 9 15.15 7.12 1.99
C PRO A 9 14.56 5.77 2.39
N GLY A 10 14.49 5.50 3.70
CA GLY A 10 13.92 4.24 4.19
C GLY A 10 12.46 4.09 3.82
N ASN A 11 11.69 5.17 3.97
CA ASN A 11 10.27 5.13 3.63
C ASN A 11 10.06 4.96 2.13
N ARG A 12 10.85 5.64 1.32
CA ARG A 12 10.75 5.49 -0.12
C ARG A 12 11.14 4.09 -0.55
N TRP A 13 12.18 3.55 0.05
CA TRP A 13 12.60 2.18 -0.25
C TRP A 13 11.49 1.20 0.11
N LEU A 14 10.92 1.35 1.30
CA LEU A 14 9.86 0.46 1.77
C LEU A 14 8.65 0.53 0.86
N ARG A 15 8.22 1.73 0.50
CA ARG A 15 7.07 1.90 -0.39
C ARG A 15 7.32 1.23 -1.73
N LYS A 16 8.52 1.34 -2.23
CA LYS A 16 8.88 0.80 -3.54
C LYS A 16 9.02 -0.73 -3.53
N ASN A 17 9.45 -1.29 -2.41
CA ASN A 17 9.83 -2.69 -2.34
C ASN A 17 8.93 -3.56 -1.48
N CYS A 18 7.96 -2.97 -0.79
CA CYS A 18 7.17 -3.71 0.20
C CYS A 18 6.43 -4.91 -0.38
N SER A 19 6.01 -4.83 -1.64
CA SER A 19 5.26 -5.92 -2.25
C SER A 19 6.09 -7.21 -2.36
N HIS A 20 7.40 -7.09 -2.53
CA HIS A 20 8.27 -8.26 -2.58
C HIS A 20 8.30 -9.02 -1.27
N TYR A 21 7.92 -8.36 -0.19
CA TYR A 21 7.90 -8.95 1.15
C TYR A 21 6.48 -9.24 1.62
N GLY A 22 5.52 -9.11 0.73
CA GLY A 22 4.14 -9.44 1.03
C GLY A 22 3.32 -8.32 1.64
N PHE A 23 3.83 -7.09 1.62
CA PHE A 23 3.14 -5.93 2.20
C PHE A 23 2.63 -4.99 1.13
N ILE A 24 1.54 -4.31 1.45
CA ILE A 24 1.01 -3.24 0.62
C ILE A 24 0.92 -1.97 1.46
N LEU A 25 0.93 -0.82 0.77
CA LEU A 25 0.57 0.44 1.42
C LEU A 25 -0.94 0.45 1.52
N ARG A 26 -1.46 0.40 2.76
CA ARG A 26 -2.89 0.15 2.98
C ARG A 26 -3.78 1.25 2.46
N TYR A 27 -3.39 2.51 2.65
CA TYR A 27 -4.20 3.67 2.27
C TYR A 27 -3.38 4.59 1.38
N PRO A 28 -3.29 4.23 0.09
CA PRO A 28 -2.39 4.97 -0.82
C PRO A 28 -2.96 6.32 -1.22
N GLU A 29 -2.07 7.15 -1.74
CA GLU A 29 -2.41 8.47 -2.23
C GLU A 29 -3.40 8.37 -3.38
N LYS A 30 -4.34 9.32 -3.44
CA LYS A 30 -5.34 9.42 -4.52
C LYS A 30 -6.36 8.29 -4.53
N LYS A 31 -6.47 7.52 -3.46
CA LYS A 31 -7.43 6.42 -3.37
C LYS A 31 -8.37 6.58 -2.18
N SER A 32 -8.38 7.75 -1.53
CA SER A 32 -9.19 7.93 -0.33
C SER A 32 -10.69 7.79 -0.58
N ASP A 33 -11.14 8.06 -1.78
CA ASP A 33 -12.54 7.88 -2.14
C ASP A 33 -12.94 6.40 -2.20
N ILE A 34 -11.96 5.52 -2.40
CA ILE A 34 -12.20 4.08 -2.44
C ILE A 34 -12.03 3.48 -1.04
N THR A 35 -10.96 3.84 -0.35
CA THR A 35 -10.67 3.26 0.97
C THR A 35 -11.48 3.89 2.10
N GLY A 36 -11.92 5.12 1.90
CA GLY A 36 -12.59 5.87 2.96
C GLY A 36 -11.62 6.47 3.96
N VAL A 37 -10.32 6.35 3.72
CA VAL A 37 -9.29 6.81 4.64
C VAL A 37 -8.29 7.66 3.87
N SER A 38 -7.85 8.76 4.48
CA SER A 38 -6.84 9.62 3.89
C SER A 38 -5.53 8.87 3.71
N PHE A 39 -4.72 9.35 2.78
CA PHE A 39 -3.40 8.78 2.52
C PHE A 39 -2.59 8.64 3.83
N GLU A 40 -2.08 7.44 4.05
CA GLU A 40 -1.25 7.15 5.22
C GLU A 40 0.04 6.49 4.78
N PRO A 41 1.12 7.26 4.60
CA PRO A 41 2.38 6.69 4.10
C PRO A 41 3.08 5.73 5.06
N TRP A 42 2.56 5.61 6.29
CA TRP A 42 3.15 4.74 7.31
C TRP A 42 2.41 3.42 7.49
N HIS A 43 1.25 3.25 6.84
CA HIS A 43 0.41 2.10 7.14
C HIS A 43 0.58 1.01 6.09
N PHE A 44 1.37 0.00 6.44
CA PHE A 44 1.59 -1.15 5.58
C PHE A 44 0.85 -2.35 6.15
N ARG A 45 0.28 -3.15 5.27
CA ARG A 45 -0.44 -4.34 5.69
C ARG A 45 0.13 -5.56 4.98
N TYR A 46 0.34 -6.62 5.75
CA TYR A 46 0.77 -7.89 5.18
C TYR A 46 -0.42 -8.60 4.55
N VAL A 47 -0.29 -8.97 3.29
CA VAL A 47 -1.34 -9.70 2.57
C VAL A 47 -0.78 -10.92 1.87
N GLY A 48 0.50 -11.18 1.98
CA GLY A 48 1.17 -12.24 1.28
C GLY A 48 1.80 -11.73 -0.01
N ARG A 49 2.90 -12.34 -0.40
CA ARG A 49 3.70 -11.84 -1.51
C ARG A 49 2.95 -11.85 -2.83
N GLU A 50 2.25 -12.94 -3.12
CA GLU A 50 1.57 -13.07 -4.40
C GLU A 50 0.51 -11.99 -4.57
N ALA A 51 -0.34 -11.81 -3.55
CA ALA A 51 -1.37 -10.79 -3.60
C ALA A 51 -0.76 -9.39 -3.62
N ALA A 52 0.29 -9.17 -2.82
CA ALA A 52 0.93 -7.86 -2.76
C ALA A 52 1.52 -7.45 -4.09
N GLU A 53 2.21 -8.38 -4.75
CA GLU A 53 2.80 -8.08 -6.05
C GLU A 53 1.75 -7.84 -7.12
N TYR A 54 0.67 -8.60 -7.07
CA TYR A 54 -0.45 -8.39 -7.98
C TYR A 54 -1.06 -7.00 -7.78
N MET A 55 -1.32 -6.63 -6.53
CA MET A 55 -1.90 -5.32 -6.24
C MET A 55 -0.98 -4.17 -6.64
N GLU A 56 0.31 -4.35 -6.43
CA GLU A 56 1.29 -3.33 -6.81
C GLU A 56 1.32 -3.16 -8.32
N GLU A 57 1.33 -4.26 -9.05
CA GLU A 57 1.38 -4.24 -10.51
C GLU A 57 0.12 -3.58 -11.09
N GLU A 58 -1.05 -3.90 -10.51
CA GLU A 58 -2.32 -3.36 -10.99
C GLU A 58 -2.62 -1.97 -10.46
N GLY A 59 -1.89 -1.52 -9.43
CA GLY A 59 -2.11 -0.21 -8.83
C GLY A 59 -3.45 -0.12 -8.12
N ILE A 60 -3.85 -1.18 -7.43
CA ILE A 60 -5.17 -1.24 -6.79
C ILE A 60 -5.05 -1.36 -5.27
N THR A 61 -6.11 -0.95 -4.59
CA THR A 61 -6.22 -1.04 -3.14
C THR A 61 -6.69 -2.42 -2.72
N LEU A 62 -6.63 -2.69 -1.41
CA LEU A 62 -7.15 -3.94 -0.87
C LEU A 62 -8.65 -4.05 -1.14
N GLU A 63 -9.39 -2.94 -1.05
CA GLU A 63 -10.81 -2.92 -1.36
C GLU A 63 -11.08 -3.35 -2.81
N GLU A 64 -10.30 -2.81 -3.73
CA GLU A 64 -10.43 -3.17 -5.14
C GLU A 64 -10.03 -4.61 -5.40
N PHE A 65 -9.03 -5.07 -4.68
CA PHE A 65 -8.58 -6.47 -4.78
C PHE A 65 -9.70 -7.42 -4.35
N TRP A 66 -10.33 -7.12 -3.21
CA TRP A 66 -11.45 -7.94 -2.73
C TRP A 66 -12.58 -7.98 -3.75
N ASP A 67 -12.90 -6.85 -4.37
CA ASP A 67 -13.93 -6.80 -5.39
C ASP A 67 -13.63 -7.71 -6.56
N ARG A 68 -12.36 -7.81 -6.95
CA ARG A 68 -11.95 -8.66 -8.06
C ARG A 68 -12.01 -10.15 -7.72
N MET A 69 -11.88 -10.47 -6.45
CA MET A 69 -11.86 -11.86 -5.99
C MET A 69 -13.25 -12.43 -5.79
N VAL A 70 -14.27 -11.63 -5.80
CA VAL A 70 -15.66 -12.05 -5.56
C VAL A 70 -16.33 -12.62 -6.80
#